data_1c2a7088fd98632b8627d3fb61c8c463
#
_entry.id   1c2a7088fd98632b8627d3fb61c8c463
#
_cell.length_a   1.000
_cell.length_b   1.000
_cell.length_c   1.000
_cell.angle_alpha   90.00
_cell.angle_beta   90.00
_cell.angle_gamma   90.00
#
_symmetry.space_group_name_H-M   'P 1'
#
loop_
_entity.id
_entity.type
_entity.pdbx_description
1 polymer ?
#
loop_
_entity_poly.entity_id
_entity_poly.type
_entity_poly.pdbx_seq_one_letter_code
_entity_poly.pdbx_strand_id
1 'polypeptide(L)'
;MPENNTSQSNTTSSLLPRIGLVLGPAAFLFMLLFVDLEPGNPAVTRMAAIVLWMAIWWITEAIPLAATALLPIVLYPLLGIMRGREVPADSQIDFGTATLNDGLLPGDLDIIFPNVADQYMDWIILLFMGGFMIALAVEKWNLHKRIALHILRLIGGQPHRLVLGFMLATGGLSMWLSNTATTLMMLPMGMSLVLLYEELNARIAAEGRGAHAPPAEAGTSRVDPRAQNFSLCLLLGIAYSASIGGVATLIGTPPNGVFITQMGQLFPDAPDITFSTWFLFALPLSAIYMILAWLLLTRVVFPLPATTPFSGREFIATEIRKLGPMSTEERRVAMVFASAALLWMTRKERLLGAEVDVFGWSHYLDLLLVWAGSEPVAYALDDSTVSIAVALSLYIIPASRQIGGRLLDWEDTKRLPWGILLIFGAGLAIAKGFGTSGLSDYIATQLGSLLGDANPLVIVISTVTFITGLTELSSNVATVSLAIPIMASLAQAIQTHPLLLLIPTTLAASCAFMLPVSTPPNAIVFGSGRVPIRKMVAAGLWLDLLSVILLTTFVYTLGHLTFDVLGDFPTWAIP
;
A
#
# COMPACT_ATOMS: atom_id res chain seq x y z
N MET A 1 46.12 -4.49 6.03
CA MET A 1 45.97 -3.22 6.78
C MET A 1 46.45 -2.08 5.86
N PRO A 2 45.60 -1.08 5.59
CA PRO A 2 45.35 -0.02 6.52
C PRO A 2 43.84 0.19 6.82
N GLU A 3 43.66 0.78 8.01
CA GLU A 3 42.43 1.05 8.71
C GLU A 3 41.62 2.25 8.16
N ASN A 4 40.31 2.10 8.30
CA ASN A 4 39.38 3.12 8.78
C ASN A 4 39.38 4.56 8.25
N ASN A 5 38.30 4.84 7.50
CA ASN A 5 37.57 6.12 7.68
C ASN A 5 36.09 5.96 7.23
N THR A 6 35.28 5.28 8.04
CA THR A 6 33.82 5.25 7.94
C THR A 6 33.19 5.65 9.27
N SER A 7 33.35 6.93 9.66
CA SER A 7 32.71 7.43 10.86
C SER A 7 32.44 8.94 10.76
N GLN A 8 31.47 9.35 9.93
CA GLN A 8 30.91 10.71 10.05
C GLN A 8 29.50 10.92 9.46
N SER A 9 28.69 9.87 9.19
CA SER A 9 27.30 10.09 8.71
C SER A 9 26.18 9.53 9.59
N ASN A 10 26.46 8.98 10.78
CA ASN A 10 25.47 8.24 11.58
C ASN A 10 24.96 8.97 12.85
N THR A 11 25.25 10.24 13.08
CA THR A 11 24.90 10.88 14.36
C THR A 11 23.54 11.58 14.39
N THR A 12 22.96 11.95 13.27
CA THR A 12 21.63 12.61 13.22
C THR A 12 20.47 11.61 13.10
N SER A 13 20.66 10.45 12.48
CA SER A 13 19.63 9.40 12.34
C SER A 13 19.30 8.67 13.66
N SER A 14 20.12 8.80 14.69
CA SER A 14 19.93 8.12 15.98
C SER A 14 19.15 8.91 17.03
N LEU A 15 18.92 10.21 16.85
CA LEU A 15 18.27 11.06 17.84
C LEU A 15 16.73 10.95 17.79
N LEU A 16 16.13 10.94 16.60
CA LEU A 16 14.68 10.91 16.44
C LEU A 16 14.04 9.65 17.06
N PRO A 17 14.51 8.43 16.77
CA PRO A 17 14.01 7.21 17.42
C PRO A 17 14.19 7.22 18.95
N ARG A 18 15.32 7.72 19.45
CA ARG A 18 15.57 7.81 20.90
C ARG A 18 14.64 8.80 21.59
N ILE A 19 14.37 9.94 20.96
CA ILE A 19 13.39 10.92 21.45
C ILE A 19 12.00 10.27 21.47
N GLY A 20 11.58 9.62 20.38
CA GLY A 20 10.30 8.95 20.26
C GLY A 20 10.11 7.85 21.30
N LEU A 21 11.16 7.08 21.60
CA LEU A 21 11.13 6.01 22.60
C LEU A 21 10.69 6.50 23.98
N VAL A 22 11.11 7.72 24.37
CA VAL A 22 10.74 8.34 25.64
C VAL A 22 9.47 9.18 25.52
N LEU A 23 9.33 9.91 24.41
CA LEU A 23 8.21 10.84 24.21
C LEU A 23 6.86 10.12 24.12
N GLY A 24 6.79 8.95 23.45
CA GLY A 24 5.56 8.17 23.32
C GLY A 24 4.95 7.80 24.67
N PRO A 25 5.67 7.01 25.50
CA PRO A 25 5.20 6.68 26.86
C PRO A 25 4.96 7.90 27.75
N ALA A 26 5.80 8.94 27.65
CA ALA A 26 5.64 10.17 28.43
C ALA A 26 4.34 10.92 28.06
N ALA A 27 4.06 11.07 26.76
CA ALA A 27 2.82 11.69 26.26
C ALA A 27 1.58 10.87 26.67
N PHE A 28 1.66 9.55 26.57
CA PHE A 28 0.62 8.62 27.03
C PHE A 28 0.31 8.82 28.52
N LEU A 29 1.35 8.79 29.38
CA LEU A 29 1.17 8.99 30.82
C LEU A 29 0.66 10.40 31.15
N PHE A 30 1.16 11.41 30.45
CA PHE A 30 0.68 12.79 30.61
C PHE A 30 -0.81 12.88 30.30
N MET A 31 -1.26 12.28 29.19
CA MET A 31 -2.69 12.27 28.86
C MET A 31 -3.53 11.56 29.92
N LEU A 32 -3.08 10.39 30.39
CA LEU A 32 -3.84 9.62 31.39
C LEU A 32 -3.95 10.32 32.75
N LEU A 33 -2.95 11.12 33.13
CA LEU A 33 -2.86 11.73 34.46
C LEU A 33 -3.42 13.16 34.53
N PHE A 34 -3.36 13.90 33.44
CA PHE A 34 -3.60 15.35 33.45
C PHE A 34 -4.66 15.83 32.45
N VAL A 35 -5.14 14.94 31.56
CA VAL A 35 -6.14 15.31 30.55
C VAL A 35 -7.42 14.52 30.80
N ASP A 36 -8.54 15.20 30.73
CA ASP A 36 -9.87 14.62 30.69
C ASP A 36 -10.60 15.20 29.48
N LEU A 37 -10.64 14.44 28.38
CA LEU A 37 -11.24 14.89 27.13
C LEU A 37 -12.76 14.96 27.22
N GLU A 38 -13.38 13.97 27.87
CA GLU A 38 -14.82 13.87 28.03
C GLU A 38 -15.14 13.49 29.48
N PRO A 39 -15.56 14.50 30.31
CA PRO A 39 -15.90 14.24 31.68
C PRO A 39 -17.02 13.19 31.83
N GLY A 40 -16.71 12.12 32.57
CA GLY A 40 -17.63 10.98 32.75
C GLY A 40 -17.40 9.80 31.80
N ASN A 41 -16.59 9.94 30.77
CA ASN A 41 -16.19 8.86 29.86
C ASN A 41 -14.65 8.74 29.74
N PRO A 42 -13.97 8.17 30.72
CA PRO A 42 -12.51 8.07 30.70
C PRO A 42 -11.95 7.18 29.58
N ALA A 43 -12.81 6.37 28.90
CA ALA A 43 -12.39 5.52 27.80
C ALA A 43 -11.92 6.37 26.59
N VAL A 44 -12.55 7.53 26.36
CA VAL A 44 -12.16 8.48 25.31
C VAL A 44 -10.70 8.94 25.51
N THR A 45 -10.38 9.42 26.70
CA THR A 45 -9.01 9.87 27.03
C THR A 45 -7.99 8.75 26.94
N ARG A 46 -8.34 7.54 27.44
CA ARG A 46 -7.47 6.36 27.40
C ARG A 46 -7.17 5.94 25.97
N MET A 47 -8.20 5.89 25.10
CA MET A 47 -8.02 5.53 23.69
C MET A 47 -7.18 6.58 22.96
N ALA A 48 -7.45 7.86 23.17
CA ALA A 48 -6.66 8.94 22.59
C ALA A 48 -5.19 8.88 23.03
N ALA A 49 -4.93 8.53 24.30
CA ALA A 49 -3.56 8.36 24.82
C ALA A 49 -2.82 7.20 24.12
N ILE A 50 -3.48 6.06 23.91
CA ILE A 50 -2.91 4.92 23.18
C ILE A 50 -2.57 5.32 21.74
N VAL A 51 -3.50 5.94 21.05
CA VAL A 51 -3.32 6.39 19.66
C VAL A 51 -2.17 7.39 19.57
N LEU A 52 -2.07 8.33 20.51
CA LEU A 52 -0.97 9.29 20.56
C LEU A 52 0.39 8.60 20.75
N TRP A 53 0.47 7.61 21.64
CA TRP A 53 1.69 6.81 21.82
C TRP A 53 2.08 6.08 20.54
N MET A 54 1.13 5.36 19.92
CA MET A 54 1.37 4.65 18.67
C MET A 54 1.77 5.60 17.54
N ALA A 55 1.12 6.77 17.42
CA ALA A 55 1.44 7.79 16.43
C ALA A 55 2.88 8.31 16.59
N ILE A 56 3.28 8.64 17.82
CA ILE A 56 4.66 9.10 18.10
C ILE A 56 5.66 8.03 17.71
N TRP A 57 5.44 6.77 18.10
CA TRP A 57 6.35 5.68 17.77
C TRP A 57 6.36 5.31 16.28
N TRP A 58 5.24 5.40 15.59
CA TRP A 58 5.20 5.18 14.14
C TRP A 58 5.87 6.30 13.35
N ILE A 59 5.70 7.57 13.76
CA ILE A 59 6.32 8.72 13.08
C ILE A 59 7.84 8.76 13.32
N THR A 60 8.26 8.43 14.55
CA THR A 60 9.69 8.47 14.92
C THR A 60 10.44 7.19 14.65
N GLU A 61 9.72 6.11 14.25
CA GLU A 61 10.27 4.75 14.14
C GLU A 61 11.08 4.34 15.40
N ALA A 62 10.55 4.71 16.58
CA ALA A 62 11.20 4.46 17.87
C ALA A 62 11.52 2.99 18.10
N ILE A 63 10.63 2.11 17.64
CA ILE A 63 10.79 0.66 17.51
C ILE A 63 10.22 0.24 16.15
N PRO A 64 10.48 -0.99 15.65
CA PRO A 64 9.90 -1.46 14.40
C PRO A 64 8.38 -1.27 14.36
N LEU A 65 7.84 -0.79 13.24
CA LEU A 65 6.41 -0.47 13.07
C LEU A 65 5.50 -1.64 13.49
N ALA A 66 5.90 -2.87 13.14
CA ALA A 66 5.18 -4.09 13.51
C ALA A 66 5.17 -4.35 15.03
N ALA A 67 6.21 -3.95 15.75
CA ALA A 67 6.24 -4.07 17.20
C ALA A 67 5.32 -3.04 17.87
N THR A 68 5.29 -1.80 17.38
CA THR A 68 4.31 -0.78 17.80
C THR A 68 2.87 -1.27 17.56
N ALA A 69 2.65 -1.97 16.47
CA ALA A 69 1.36 -2.53 16.11
C ALA A 69 0.81 -3.56 17.13
N LEU A 70 1.63 -4.09 18.03
CA LEU A 70 1.19 -5.01 19.09
C LEU A 70 0.72 -4.31 20.38
N LEU A 71 0.89 -2.98 20.49
CA LEU A 71 0.48 -2.22 21.67
C LEU A 71 -1.01 -2.38 22.03
N PRO A 72 -1.97 -2.37 21.07
CA PRO A 72 -3.38 -2.57 21.38
C PRO A 72 -3.66 -3.88 22.11
N ILE A 73 -2.96 -4.98 21.76
CA ILE A 73 -3.15 -6.29 22.40
C ILE A 73 -2.90 -6.22 23.92
N VAL A 74 -1.94 -5.38 24.32
CA VAL A 74 -1.57 -5.21 25.74
C VAL A 74 -2.40 -4.11 26.40
N LEU A 75 -2.54 -2.95 25.76
CA LEU A 75 -3.08 -1.75 26.38
C LEU A 75 -4.61 -1.74 26.45
N TYR A 76 -5.31 -2.32 25.47
CA TYR A 76 -6.77 -2.30 25.45
C TYR A 76 -7.38 -3.06 26.64
N PRO A 77 -6.97 -4.31 26.93
CA PRO A 77 -7.46 -4.99 28.12
C PRO A 77 -7.09 -4.26 29.41
N LEU A 78 -5.83 -3.79 29.52
CA LEU A 78 -5.33 -3.10 30.72
C LEU A 78 -6.10 -1.80 31.02
N LEU A 79 -6.51 -1.06 29.99
CA LEU A 79 -7.20 0.21 30.13
C LEU A 79 -8.73 0.09 29.99
N GLY A 80 -9.23 -1.11 29.76
CA GLY A 80 -10.67 -1.39 29.65
C GLY A 80 -11.32 -0.75 28.41
N ILE A 81 -10.58 -0.61 27.29
CA ILE A 81 -11.12 -0.08 26.03
C ILE A 81 -12.04 -1.09 25.37
N MET A 82 -11.64 -2.37 25.35
CA MET A 82 -12.50 -3.48 24.95
C MET A 82 -12.85 -4.27 26.20
N ARG A 83 -14.01 -3.96 26.79
CA ARG A 83 -14.61 -4.77 27.85
C ARG A 83 -15.56 -5.75 27.20
N GLY A 84 -15.47 -7.04 27.57
CA GLY A 84 -16.55 -7.98 27.32
C GLY A 84 -17.84 -7.44 27.93
N ARG A 85 -18.98 -7.74 27.34
CA ARG A 85 -20.27 -7.49 27.98
C ARG A 85 -20.22 -8.08 29.38
N GLU A 86 -20.61 -7.33 30.39
CA GLU A 86 -20.76 -7.88 31.73
C GLU A 86 -21.78 -9.03 31.63
N VAL A 87 -21.33 -10.23 31.90
CA VAL A 87 -22.23 -11.37 32.06
C VAL A 87 -23.08 -11.06 33.28
N PRO A 88 -24.41 -11.06 33.21
CA PRO A 88 -25.24 -10.85 34.38
C PRO A 88 -24.79 -11.78 35.50
N ALA A 89 -24.67 -11.27 36.75
CA ALA A 89 -24.14 -12.02 37.87
C ALA A 89 -24.91 -13.33 38.16
N ASP A 90 -26.08 -13.48 37.59
CA ASP A 90 -26.99 -14.62 37.75
C ASP A 90 -26.81 -15.70 36.67
N SER A 91 -25.98 -15.48 35.64
CA SER A 91 -25.69 -16.50 34.65
C SER A 91 -24.59 -17.44 35.13
N GLN A 92 -24.98 -18.65 35.53
CA GLN A 92 -24.04 -19.73 35.83
C GLN A 92 -23.50 -20.27 34.48
N ILE A 93 -22.27 -19.88 34.14
CA ILE A 93 -21.56 -20.49 33.02
C ILE A 93 -20.93 -21.78 33.54
N ASP A 94 -21.51 -22.92 33.19
CA ASP A 94 -20.89 -24.23 33.44
C ASP A 94 -19.90 -24.56 32.33
N PHE A 95 -18.61 -24.38 32.58
CA PHE A 95 -17.53 -24.73 31.64
C PHE A 95 -17.39 -26.25 31.40
N GLY A 96 -18.14 -27.10 32.10
CA GLY A 96 -18.06 -28.56 31.98
C GLY A 96 -19.05 -29.19 31.03
N THR A 97 -20.18 -28.53 30.79
CA THR A 97 -21.21 -29.00 29.85
C THR A 97 -21.69 -27.79 29.02
N ALA A 98 -21.35 -27.72 27.80
CA ALA A 98 -21.68 -26.59 26.90
C ALA A 98 -23.21 -26.51 26.60
N THR A 99 -24.07 -26.57 27.59
CA THR A 99 -25.52 -26.34 27.50
C THR A 99 -25.82 -24.99 28.13
N LEU A 100 -26.03 -24.00 27.29
CA LEU A 100 -26.58 -22.69 27.68
C LEU A 100 -28.05 -22.90 28.06
N ASN A 101 -28.34 -22.85 29.37
CA ASN A 101 -29.67 -23.14 29.90
C ASN A 101 -30.64 -21.92 29.88
N ASP A 102 -30.25 -20.76 29.40
CA ASP A 102 -31.04 -19.51 29.53
C ASP A 102 -31.39 -18.81 28.21
N GLY A 103 -31.66 -19.55 27.14
CA GLY A 103 -32.23 -18.98 25.91
C GLY A 103 -31.33 -18.02 25.13
N LEU A 104 -30.03 -17.99 25.45
CA LEU A 104 -29.02 -17.31 24.63
C LEU A 104 -28.82 -18.09 23.34
N LEU A 105 -28.96 -17.42 22.22
CA LEU A 105 -28.70 -18.01 20.91
C LEU A 105 -27.20 -18.28 20.74
N PRO A 106 -26.79 -19.26 19.90
CA PRO A 106 -25.37 -19.56 19.63
C PRO A 106 -24.54 -18.35 19.17
N GLY A 107 -25.18 -17.28 18.65
CA GLY A 107 -24.53 -16.01 18.29
C GLY A 107 -24.21 -15.11 19.50
N ASP A 108 -24.77 -15.38 20.67
CA ASP A 108 -24.51 -14.58 21.89
C ASP A 108 -23.23 -15.03 22.62
N LEU A 109 -22.61 -16.14 22.19
CA LEU A 109 -21.32 -16.61 22.71
C LEU A 109 -20.12 -15.73 22.30
N ASP A 110 -20.24 -14.97 21.21
CA ASP A 110 -19.25 -13.96 20.81
C ASP A 110 -19.12 -12.81 21.82
N ILE A 111 -20.00 -12.78 22.82
CA ILE A 111 -20.08 -11.74 23.85
C ILE A 111 -19.09 -11.99 25.01
N ILE A 112 -18.57 -13.22 25.17
CA ILE A 112 -17.84 -13.60 26.39
C ILE A 112 -16.40 -13.10 26.38
N PHE A 113 -15.75 -12.96 25.22
CA PHE A 113 -14.37 -12.47 25.10
C PHE A 113 -14.16 -11.71 23.78
N PRO A 114 -14.51 -10.43 23.65
CA PRO A 114 -14.00 -9.63 22.55
C PRO A 114 -12.48 -9.51 22.75
N ASN A 115 -11.76 -10.44 22.16
CA ASN A 115 -10.31 -10.44 22.23
C ASN A 115 -9.78 -9.46 21.17
N VAL A 116 -8.93 -8.54 21.58
CA VAL A 116 -8.22 -7.65 20.64
C VAL A 116 -7.48 -8.45 19.56
N ALA A 117 -7.05 -9.67 19.90
CA ALA A 117 -6.35 -10.57 18.99
C ALA A 117 -7.21 -10.95 17.75
N ASP A 118 -8.53 -10.97 17.85
CA ASP A 118 -9.43 -11.26 16.71
C ASP A 118 -9.22 -10.26 15.57
N GLN A 119 -8.85 -9.03 15.90
CA GLN A 119 -8.56 -7.99 14.94
C GLN A 119 -7.29 -8.28 14.10
N TYR A 120 -6.43 -9.21 14.55
CA TYR A 120 -5.19 -9.59 13.87
C TYR A 120 -5.34 -10.83 12.97
N MET A 121 -6.55 -11.38 12.85
CA MET A 121 -6.89 -12.54 12.00
C MET A 121 -8.12 -12.30 11.13
N ASP A 122 -8.35 -11.05 10.75
CA ASP A 122 -9.43 -10.66 9.84
C ASP A 122 -9.23 -11.24 8.42
N TRP A 123 -10.34 -11.45 7.69
CA TRP A 123 -10.32 -12.03 6.34
C TRP A 123 -9.46 -11.22 5.35
N ILE A 124 -9.35 -9.90 5.53
CA ILE A 124 -8.50 -9.06 4.66
C ILE A 124 -7.03 -9.34 4.90
N ILE A 125 -6.62 -9.63 6.14
CA ILE A 125 -5.24 -10.03 6.44
C ILE A 125 -4.90 -11.33 5.70
N LEU A 126 -5.85 -12.27 5.63
CA LEU A 126 -5.72 -13.50 4.85
C LEU A 126 -5.68 -13.24 3.34
N LEU A 127 -6.46 -12.28 2.82
CA LEU A 127 -6.37 -11.84 1.44
C LEU A 127 -4.94 -11.39 1.08
N PHE A 128 -4.37 -10.51 1.89
CA PHE A 128 -3.00 -10.03 1.68
C PHE A 128 -1.96 -11.14 1.85
N MET A 129 -2.12 -12.00 2.84
CA MET A 129 -1.21 -13.12 3.07
C MET A 129 -1.14 -14.04 1.85
N GLY A 130 -2.28 -14.45 1.30
CA GLY A 130 -2.34 -15.26 0.09
C GLY A 130 -1.80 -14.52 -1.14
N GLY A 131 -2.12 -13.23 -1.30
CA GLY A 131 -1.56 -12.37 -2.33
C GLY A 131 -0.03 -12.28 -2.28
N PHE A 132 0.54 -12.11 -1.08
CA PHE A 132 2.00 -12.12 -0.89
C PHE A 132 2.64 -13.48 -1.16
N MET A 133 1.96 -14.59 -0.87
CA MET A 133 2.43 -15.94 -1.24
C MET A 133 2.48 -16.10 -2.77
N ILE A 134 1.46 -15.65 -3.49
CA ILE A 134 1.43 -15.67 -4.95
C ILE A 134 2.56 -14.79 -5.51
N ALA A 135 2.72 -13.58 -4.98
CA ALA A 135 3.80 -12.66 -5.35
C ALA A 135 5.19 -13.28 -5.13
N LEU A 136 5.38 -13.99 -4.02
CA LEU A 136 6.63 -14.67 -3.69
C LEU A 136 6.95 -15.78 -4.69
N ALA A 137 5.95 -16.53 -5.17
CA ALA A 137 6.16 -17.51 -6.23
C ALA A 137 6.55 -16.85 -7.57
N VAL A 138 5.91 -15.74 -7.92
CA VAL A 138 6.26 -14.93 -9.11
C VAL A 138 7.71 -14.45 -9.03
N GLU A 139 8.17 -14.06 -7.83
CA GLU A 139 9.55 -13.65 -7.57
C GLU A 139 10.51 -14.83 -7.63
N LYS A 140 10.23 -15.92 -6.91
CA LYS A 140 11.08 -17.13 -6.81
C LYS A 140 11.44 -17.68 -8.19
N TRP A 141 10.49 -17.71 -9.11
CA TRP A 141 10.64 -18.26 -10.45
C TRP A 141 10.98 -17.23 -11.55
N ASN A 142 11.33 -15.99 -11.19
CA ASN A 142 11.73 -14.91 -12.09
C ASN A 142 10.70 -14.53 -13.19
N LEU A 143 9.42 -14.89 -13.03
CA LEU A 143 8.35 -14.53 -13.97
C LEU A 143 8.23 -13.00 -14.11
N HIS A 144 8.38 -12.27 -13.01
CA HIS A 144 8.38 -10.81 -12.95
C HIS A 144 9.41 -10.17 -13.89
N LYS A 145 10.64 -10.72 -13.96
CA LYS A 145 11.71 -10.23 -14.87
C LYS A 145 11.31 -10.39 -16.33
N ARG A 146 10.72 -11.54 -16.65
CA ARG A 146 10.23 -11.81 -18.01
C ARG A 146 9.15 -10.85 -18.42
N ILE A 147 8.16 -10.61 -17.56
CA ILE A 147 7.07 -9.65 -17.80
C ILE A 147 7.66 -8.26 -18.03
N ALA A 148 8.55 -7.77 -17.15
CA ALA A 148 9.17 -6.46 -17.27
C ALA A 148 9.91 -6.29 -18.62
N LEU A 149 10.75 -7.26 -19.00
CA LEU A 149 11.52 -7.19 -20.25
C LEU A 149 10.64 -7.23 -21.50
N HIS A 150 9.50 -7.93 -21.46
CA HIS A 150 8.55 -7.93 -22.58
C HIS A 150 7.84 -6.58 -22.72
N ILE A 151 7.43 -5.94 -21.60
CA ILE A 151 6.88 -4.57 -21.61
C ILE A 151 7.89 -3.60 -22.18
N LEU A 152 9.16 -3.64 -21.72
CA LEU A 152 10.23 -2.80 -22.24
C LEU A 152 10.46 -2.98 -23.75
N ARG A 153 10.39 -4.24 -24.23
CA ARG A 153 10.53 -4.56 -25.65
C ARG A 153 9.43 -3.93 -26.53
N LEU A 154 8.19 -3.88 -26.02
CA LEU A 154 7.03 -3.33 -26.75
C LEU A 154 7.13 -1.81 -26.89
N ILE A 155 7.63 -1.09 -25.89
CA ILE A 155 7.61 0.37 -25.84
C ILE A 155 8.73 1.00 -26.68
N GLY A 156 9.89 0.34 -26.79
CA GLY A 156 10.98 0.74 -27.68
C GLY A 156 12.19 1.35 -26.99
N GLY A 157 13.23 1.70 -27.79
CA GLY A 157 14.59 1.97 -27.32
C GLY A 157 15.01 3.45 -27.22
N GLN A 158 14.13 4.42 -27.47
CA GLN A 158 14.45 5.85 -27.30
C GLN A 158 14.44 6.23 -25.81
N PRO A 159 15.23 7.23 -25.33
CA PRO A 159 15.33 7.58 -23.91
C PRO A 159 13.99 7.83 -23.23
N HIS A 160 13.12 8.66 -23.81
CA HIS A 160 11.79 8.92 -23.26
C HIS A 160 10.94 7.64 -23.18
N ARG A 161 10.98 6.80 -24.23
CA ARG A 161 10.25 5.54 -24.28
C ARG A 161 10.83 4.51 -23.31
N LEU A 162 12.16 4.49 -23.11
CA LEU A 162 12.79 3.62 -22.12
C LEU A 162 12.33 3.97 -20.70
N VAL A 163 12.33 5.27 -20.35
CA VAL A 163 11.80 5.71 -19.05
C VAL A 163 10.34 5.30 -18.91
N LEU A 164 9.49 5.54 -19.91
CA LEU A 164 8.08 5.10 -19.89
C LEU A 164 7.98 3.58 -19.75
N GLY A 165 8.79 2.83 -20.48
CA GLY A 165 8.81 1.37 -20.41
C GLY A 165 9.17 0.84 -19.04
N PHE A 166 10.20 1.41 -18.41
CA PHE A 166 10.56 1.07 -17.03
C PHE A 166 9.45 1.46 -16.06
N MET A 167 8.86 2.63 -16.19
CA MET A 167 7.74 3.06 -15.34
C MET A 167 6.52 2.14 -15.48
N LEU A 168 6.11 1.80 -16.71
CA LEU A 168 4.99 0.89 -16.95
C LEU A 168 5.27 -0.55 -16.49
N ALA A 169 6.51 -1.03 -16.67
CA ALA A 169 6.90 -2.34 -16.18
C ALA A 169 6.91 -2.39 -14.64
N THR A 170 7.49 -1.37 -14.01
CA THR A 170 7.55 -1.26 -12.55
C THR A 170 6.15 -1.08 -11.97
N GLY A 171 5.37 -0.14 -12.48
CA GLY A 171 4.01 0.09 -12.00
C GLY A 171 3.10 -1.12 -12.21
N GLY A 172 3.14 -1.75 -13.39
CA GLY A 172 2.36 -2.96 -13.67
C GLY A 172 2.71 -4.15 -12.77
N LEU A 173 3.97 -4.33 -12.43
CA LEU A 173 4.39 -5.34 -11.46
C LEU A 173 4.01 -4.95 -10.02
N SER A 174 4.12 -3.68 -9.67
CA SER A 174 3.80 -3.18 -8.34
C SER A 174 2.31 -3.24 -7.99
N MET A 175 1.43 -3.42 -8.96
CA MET A 175 0.02 -3.75 -8.71
C MET A 175 -0.16 -5.08 -7.99
N TRP A 176 0.80 -6.01 -8.11
CA TRP A 176 0.70 -7.39 -7.64
C TRP A 176 1.81 -7.78 -6.67
N LEU A 177 2.93 -7.07 -6.72
CA LEU A 177 4.10 -7.26 -5.87
C LEU A 177 4.26 -6.02 -4.98
N SER A 178 4.93 -6.16 -3.84
CA SER A 178 5.20 -4.97 -3.02
C SER A 178 6.07 -3.94 -3.78
N ASN A 179 5.81 -2.65 -3.52
CA ASN A 179 6.58 -1.54 -4.10
C ASN A 179 8.08 -1.71 -3.86
N THR A 180 8.46 -2.19 -2.68
CA THR A 180 9.86 -2.46 -2.29
C THR A 180 10.50 -3.54 -3.16
N ALA A 181 9.85 -4.71 -3.27
CA ALA A 181 10.37 -5.82 -4.05
C ALA A 181 10.51 -5.45 -5.54
N THR A 182 9.49 -4.78 -6.08
CA THR A 182 9.49 -4.33 -7.47
C THR A 182 10.63 -3.34 -7.74
N THR A 183 10.84 -2.37 -6.85
CA THR A 183 11.92 -1.39 -6.98
C THR A 183 13.31 -2.03 -6.87
N LEU A 184 13.52 -2.91 -5.88
CA LEU A 184 14.79 -3.64 -5.71
C LEU A 184 15.16 -4.45 -6.95
N MET A 185 14.17 -5.01 -7.61
CA MET A 185 14.38 -5.80 -8.83
C MET A 185 14.65 -4.92 -10.06
N MET A 186 13.90 -3.81 -10.23
CA MET A 186 14.02 -2.96 -11.40
C MET A 186 15.27 -2.05 -11.35
N LEU A 187 15.76 -1.72 -10.14
CA LEU A 187 16.91 -0.85 -9.96
C LEU A 187 18.19 -1.39 -10.62
N PRO A 188 18.62 -2.66 -10.44
CA PRO A 188 19.82 -3.18 -11.11
C PRO A 188 19.73 -3.13 -12.64
N MET A 189 18.54 -3.39 -13.20
CA MET A 189 18.32 -3.31 -14.65
C MET A 189 18.39 -1.85 -15.14
N GLY A 190 17.78 -0.93 -14.40
CA GLY A 190 17.89 0.50 -14.67
C GLY A 190 19.33 1.01 -14.56
N MET A 191 20.05 0.59 -13.51
CA MET A 191 21.48 0.94 -13.30
C MET A 191 22.38 0.45 -14.43
N SER A 192 22.20 -0.80 -14.89
CA SER A 192 22.95 -1.33 -16.04
C SER A 192 22.73 -0.50 -17.30
N LEU A 193 21.49 -0.05 -17.52
CA LEU A 193 21.14 0.81 -18.65
C LEU A 193 21.74 2.21 -18.52
N VAL A 194 21.74 2.79 -17.32
CA VAL A 194 22.37 4.09 -17.03
C VAL A 194 23.86 4.05 -17.32
N LEU A 195 24.57 3.03 -16.82
CA LEU A 195 26.01 2.86 -17.04
C LEU A 195 26.35 2.72 -18.52
N LEU A 196 25.57 1.92 -19.25
CA LEU A 196 25.76 1.75 -20.69
C LEU A 196 25.52 3.08 -21.45
N TYR A 197 24.52 3.84 -21.05
CA TYR A 197 24.22 5.14 -21.65
C TYR A 197 25.34 6.15 -21.39
N GLU A 198 25.89 6.20 -20.17
CA GLU A 198 27.03 7.06 -19.81
C GLU A 198 28.29 6.69 -20.60
N GLU A 199 28.59 5.39 -20.71
CA GLU A 199 29.76 4.91 -21.47
C GLU A 199 29.71 5.29 -22.94
N LEU A 200 28.55 5.09 -23.58
CA LEU A 200 28.35 5.45 -25.00
C LEU A 200 28.45 6.95 -25.23
N ASN A 201 27.85 7.77 -24.35
CA ASN A 201 27.99 9.23 -24.46
C ASN A 201 29.45 9.69 -24.26
N ALA A 202 30.20 9.07 -23.35
CA ALA A 202 31.62 9.37 -23.14
C ALA A 202 32.47 9.02 -24.39
N ARG A 203 32.21 7.88 -25.06
CA ARG A 203 32.89 7.49 -26.31
C ARG A 203 32.60 8.49 -27.42
N ILE A 204 31.33 8.87 -27.64
CA ILE A 204 30.97 9.85 -28.68
C ILE A 204 31.57 11.22 -28.40
N ALA A 205 31.62 11.65 -27.15
CA ALA A 205 32.27 12.89 -26.76
C ALA A 205 33.80 12.85 -26.98
N ALA A 206 34.43 11.69 -26.85
CA ALA A 206 35.84 11.48 -27.14
C ALA A 206 36.11 11.49 -28.64
N GLU A 207 35.30 10.81 -29.44
CA GLU A 207 35.41 10.77 -30.90
C GLU A 207 35.19 12.16 -31.54
N GLY A 208 34.26 12.94 -31.00
CA GLY A 208 33.95 14.31 -31.48
C GLY A 208 35.02 15.35 -31.14
N ARG A 209 35.95 15.08 -30.24
CA ARG A 209 37.05 16.01 -29.87
C ARG A 209 38.23 16.03 -30.80
N GLY A 210 38.35 15.13 -31.75
CA GLY A 210 39.48 15.04 -32.66
C GLY A 210 40.83 14.71 -31.96
N ALA A 211 41.79 14.15 -32.67
CA ALA A 211 43.09 13.66 -32.14
C ALA A 211 44.02 14.75 -31.54
N HIS A 212 43.61 16.01 -31.45
CA HIS A 212 44.45 17.15 -31.00
C HIS A 212 43.96 17.83 -29.70
N ALA A 213 42.94 17.31 -29.01
CA ALA A 213 42.55 17.86 -27.73
C ALA A 213 43.47 17.40 -26.59
N PRO A 214 43.92 18.30 -25.69
CA PRO A 214 44.72 17.89 -24.55
C PRO A 214 43.96 16.88 -23.67
N PRO A 215 44.69 15.91 -23.02
CA PRO A 215 44.04 14.96 -22.14
C PRO A 215 43.25 15.71 -21.08
N ALA A 216 41.99 15.35 -20.89
CA ALA A 216 41.17 15.89 -19.79
C ALA A 216 41.89 15.53 -18.48
N GLU A 217 42.14 16.54 -17.63
CA GLU A 217 42.73 16.33 -16.30
C GLU A 217 41.94 15.26 -15.57
N ALA A 218 42.66 14.22 -15.15
CA ALA A 218 42.08 13.12 -14.39
C ALA A 218 41.54 13.67 -13.06
N GLY A 219 40.23 13.84 -12.98
CA GLY A 219 39.53 14.35 -11.76
C GLY A 219 38.33 15.26 -12.02
N THR A 220 38.14 15.82 -13.23
CA THR A 220 37.00 16.70 -13.55
C THR A 220 36.18 16.18 -14.74
N SER A 221 35.82 14.91 -14.72
CA SER A 221 34.81 14.40 -15.65
C SER A 221 33.45 15.04 -15.32
N ARG A 222 33.18 16.23 -15.88
CA ARG A 222 31.81 16.78 -15.86
C ARG A 222 30.91 15.78 -16.55
N VAL A 223 30.13 15.05 -15.75
CA VAL A 223 29.06 14.17 -16.28
C VAL A 223 28.19 15.03 -17.19
N ASP A 224 27.99 14.59 -18.43
CA ASP A 224 27.12 15.30 -19.38
C ASP A 224 25.75 15.54 -18.71
N PRO A 225 25.25 16.80 -18.62
CA PRO A 225 23.96 17.09 -18.03
C PRO A 225 22.80 16.26 -18.63
N ARG A 226 22.94 15.85 -19.89
CA ARG A 226 21.96 14.98 -20.57
C ARG A 226 21.97 13.56 -20.03
N ALA A 227 23.15 13.01 -19.76
CA ALA A 227 23.30 11.69 -19.16
C ALA A 227 22.79 11.69 -17.71
N GLN A 228 23.08 12.75 -16.97
CA GLN A 228 22.57 12.93 -15.63
C GLN A 228 21.03 13.00 -15.59
N ASN A 229 20.41 13.77 -16.48
CA ASN A 229 18.94 13.86 -16.57
C ASN A 229 18.31 12.50 -16.89
N PHE A 230 18.90 11.71 -17.82
CA PHE A 230 18.41 10.38 -18.13
C PHE A 230 18.49 9.44 -16.93
N SER A 231 19.63 9.45 -16.20
CA SER A 231 19.80 8.68 -14.97
C SER A 231 18.74 9.05 -13.92
N LEU A 232 18.53 10.35 -13.69
CA LEU A 232 17.53 10.84 -12.74
C LEU A 232 16.10 10.45 -13.14
N CYS A 233 15.71 10.66 -14.41
CA CYS A 233 14.40 10.27 -14.93
C CYS A 233 14.14 8.77 -14.75
N LEU A 234 15.13 7.94 -15.09
CA LEU A 234 14.98 6.49 -15.04
C LEU A 234 14.88 5.98 -13.61
N LEU A 235 15.78 6.40 -12.74
CA LEU A 235 15.83 5.93 -11.36
C LEU A 235 14.65 6.44 -10.53
N LEU A 236 14.33 7.73 -10.61
CA LEU A 236 13.14 8.29 -9.96
C LEU A 236 11.86 7.74 -10.58
N GLY A 237 11.84 7.54 -11.89
CA GLY A 237 10.71 6.90 -12.59
C GLY A 237 10.42 5.50 -12.06
N ILE A 238 11.45 4.69 -11.77
CA ILE A 238 11.30 3.37 -11.14
C ILE A 238 10.67 3.50 -9.74
N ALA A 239 11.20 4.38 -8.87
CA ALA A 239 10.69 4.53 -7.51
C ALA A 239 9.23 5.03 -7.50
N TYR A 240 8.96 6.09 -8.23
CA TYR A 240 7.65 6.73 -8.24
C TYR A 240 6.58 5.86 -8.90
N SER A 241 6.93 5.15 -9.97
CA SER A 241 6.00 4.25 -10.64
C SER A 241 5.65 3.01 -9.80
N ALA A 242 6.53 2.57 -8.90
CA ALA A 242 6.20 1.52 -7.95
C ALA A 242 5.06 1.96 -7.01
N SER A 243 5.14 3.17 -6.45
CA SER A 243 4.10 3.73 -5.59
C SER A 243 2.80 4.00 -6.36
N ILE A 244 2.88 4.64 -7.54
CA ILE A 244 1.72 4.96 -8.38
C ILE A 244 1.03 3.67 -8.86
N GLY A 245 1.79 2.64 -9.27
CA GLY A 245 1.23 1.37 -9.72
C GLY A 245 0.57 0.58 -8.60
N GLY A 246 1.20 0.56 -7.41
CA GLY A 246 0.67 -0.15 -6.25
C GLY A 246 -0.74 0.28 -5.83
N VAL A 247 -1.12 1.52 -6.09
CA VAL A 247 -2.46 2.02 -5.78
C VAL A 247 -3.57 1.32 -6.57
N ALA A 248 -3.27 0.79 -7.75
CA ALA A 248 -4.26 0.28 -8.70
C ALA A 248 -5.02 -0.97 -8.22
N THR A 249 -4.47 -1.76 -7.30
CA THR A 249 -5.14 -2.95 -6.74
C THR A 249 -5.18 -2.90 -5.21
N LEU A 250 -6.08 -3.66 -4.61
CA LEU A 250 -6.16 -3.74 -3.14
C LEU A 250 -4.85 -4.23 -2.53
N ILE A 251 -4.22 -5.24 -3.13
CA ILE A 251 -3.02 -5.89 -2.60
C ILE A 251 -1.70 -5.20 -3.00
N GLY A 252 -1.73 -4.25 -3.94
CA GLY A 252 -0.51 -3.62 -4.48
C GLY A 252 0.19 -2.71 -3.48
N THR A 253 -0.55 -2.04 -2.60
CA THR A 253 0.03 -1.19 -1.55
C THR A 253 -0.72 -1.35 -0.23
N PRO A 254 0.01 -1.43 0.90
CA PRO A 254 -0.60 -1.64 2.21
C PRO A 254 -1.67 -0.61 2.64
N PRO A 255 -1.57 0.70 2.34
CA PRO A 255 -2.62 1.66 2.64
C PRO A 255 -4.02 1.26 2.15
N ASN A 256 -4.12 0.64 0.97
CA ASN A 256 -5.40 0.17 0.44
C ASN A 256 -6.02 -0.91 1.35
N GLY A 257 -5.19 -1.82 1.88
CA GLY A 257 -5.64 -2.84 2.83
C GLY A 257 -6.13 -2.23 4.13
N VAL A 258 -5.37 -1.30 4.71
CA VAL A 258 -5.80 -0.58 5.92
C VAL A 258 -7.14 0.11 5.71
N PHE A 259 -7.33 0.78 4.59
CA PHE A 259 -8.61 1.43 4.27
C PHE A 259 -9.77 0.44 4.29
N ILE A 260 -9.66 -0.67 3.56
CA ILE A 260 -10.75 -1.66 3.49
C ILE A 260 -11.03 -2.28 4.87
N THR A 261 -9.98 -2.62 5.62
CA THR A 261 -10.13 -3.19 6.97
C THR A 261 -10.84 -2.22 7.90
N GLN A 262 -10.42 -0.97 7.94
CA GLN A 262 -11.01 0.04 8.82
C GLN A 262 -12.42 0.45 8.36
N MET A 263 -12.66 0.51 7.06
CA MET A 263 -13.99 0.79 6.50
C MET A 263 -15.01 -0.24 6.99
N GLY A 264 -14.70 -1.53 6.92
CA GLY A 264 -15.59 -2.60 7.40
C GLY A 264 -15.81 -2.58 8.92
N GLN A 265 -14.86 -2.07 9.71
CA GLN A 265 -15.02 -1.94 11.17
C GLN A 265 -15.81 -0.69 11.58
N LEU A 266 -15.58 0.43 10.90
CA LEU A 266 -16.23 1.70 11.20
C LEU A 266 -17.66 1.75 10.66
N PHE A 267 -17.92 1.07 9.53
CA PHE A 267 -19.20 1.05 8.84
C PHE A 267 -19.56 -0.39 8.42
N PRO A 268 -20.00 -1.25 9.37
CA PRO A 268 -20.27 -2.66 9.10
C PRO A 268 -21.36 -2.90 8.04
N ASP A 269 -22.31 -1.98 7.94
CA ASP A 269 -23.44 -2.06 6.99
C ASP A 269 -23.12 -1.41 5.63
N ALA A 270 -21.88 -0.91 5.43
CA ALA A 270 -21.48 -0.31 4.17
C ALA A 270 -21.35 -1.37 3.07
N PRO A 271 -21.63 -1.01 1.80
CA PRO A 271 -21.41 -1.91 0.68
C PRO A 271 -19.95 -2.37 0.58
N ASP A 272 -19.74 -3.65 0.32
CA ASP A 272 -18.40 -4.22 0.14
C ASP A 272 -17.65 -3.57 -1.02
N ILE A 273 -16.44 -3.11 -0.75
CA ILE A 273 -15.49 -2.68 -1.78
C ILE A 273 -14.66 -3.92 -2.18
N THR A 274 -15.08 -4.58 -3.26
CA THR A 274 -14.41 -5.78 -3.77
C THR A 274 -13.11 -5.45 -4.51
N PHE A 275 -12.29 -6.48 -4.75
CA PHE A 275 -11.08 -6.34 -5.57
C PHE A 275 -11.39 -5.74 -6.95
N SER A 276 -12.46 -6.21 -7.62
CA SER A 276 -12.87 -5.71 -8.94
C SER A 276 -13.34 -4.26 -8.90
N THR A 277 -14.14 -3.87 -7.90
CA THR A 277 -14.63 -2.49 -7.76
C THR A 277 -13.47 -1.52 -7.55
N TRP A 278 -12.53 -1.87 -6.65
CA TRP A 278 -11.34 -1.06 -6.42
C TRP A 278 -10.46 -0.96 -7.69
N PHE A 279 -10.21 -2.09 -8.34
CA PHE A 279 -9.39 -2.13 -9.54
C PHE A 279 -9.93 -1.25 -10.67
N LEU A 280 -11.24 -1.33 -10.94
CA LEU A 280 -11.89 -0.52 -11.98
C LEU A 280 -11.87 0.97 -11.67
N PHE A 281 -11.93 1.34 -10.39
CA PHE A 281 -11.77 2.72 -9.94
C PHE A 281 -10.31 3.20 -9.98
N ALA A 282 -9.40 2.44 -9.38
CA ALA A 282 -8.04 2.91 -9.12
C ALA A 282 -7.08 2.73 -10.32
N LEU A 283 -7.32 1.74 -11.21
CA LEU A 283 -6.48 1.53 -12.39
C LEU A 283 -6.46 2.73 -13.35
N PRO A 284 -7.60 3.34 -13.73
CA PRO A 284 -7.59 4.54 -14.57
C PRO A 284 -6.84 5.71 -13.93
N LEU A 285 -7.01 5.92 -12.61
CA LEU A 285 -6.26 6.91 -11.85
C LEU A 285 -4.75 6.66 -11.94
N SER A 286 -4.32 5.44 -11.60
CA SER A 286 -2.91 5.04 -11.64
C SER A 286 -2.32 5.19 -13.04
N ALA A 287 -3.05 4.79 -14.09
CA ALA A 287 -2.60 4.91 -15.48
C ALA A 287 -2.41 6.37 -15.90
N ILE A 288 -3.37 7.23 -15.60
CA ILE A 288 -3.29 8.67 -15.91
C ILE A 288 -2.15 9.31 -15.12
N TYR A 289 -2.06 9.01 -13.81
CA TYR A 289 -0.99 9.54 -12.98
C TYR A 289 0.39 9.09 -13.48
N MET A 290 0.54 7.82 -13.89
CA MET A 290 1.78 7.28 -14.48
C MET A 290 2.22 8.06 -15.72
N ILE A 291 1.30 8.34 -16.64
CA ILE A 291 1.59 9.09 -17.86
C ILE A 291 1.96 10.53 -17.53
N LEU A 292 1.22 11.19 -16.64
CA LEU A 292 1.50 12.57 -16.23
C LEU A 292 2.83 12.66 -15.47
N ALA A 293 3.14 11.71 -14.59
CA ALA A 293 4.43 11.62 -13.91
C ALA A 293 5.59 11.44 -14.91
N TRP A 294 5.41 10.59 -15.91
CA TRP A 294 6.40 10.42 -16.97
C TRP A 294 6.61 11.71 -17.78
N LEU A 295 5.53 12.38 -18.18
CA LEU A 295 5.62 13.67 -18.90
C LEU A 295 6.31 14.73 -18.03
N LEU A 296 5.93 14.81 -16.76
CA LEU A 296 6.50 15.75 -15.80
C LEU A 296 8.01 15.53 -15.65
N LEU A 297 8.42 14.28 -15.37
CA LEU A 297 9.83 13.95 -15.20
C LEU A 297 10.66 14.20 -16.45
N THR A 298 10.17 13.77 -17.64
CA THR A 298 10.97 13.76 -18.87
C THR A 298 10.90 15.05 -19.68
N ARG A 299 9.89 15.91 -19.45
CA ARG A 299 9.70 17.16 -20.20
C ARG A 299 9.89 18.42 -19.38
N VAL A 300 9.56 18.38 -18.09
CA VAL A 300 9.55 19.57 -17.22
C VAL A 300 10.74 19.54 -16.25
N VAL A 301 10.84 18.51 -15.41
CA VAL A 301 11.82 18.48 -14.31
C VAL A 301 13.24 18.16 -14.82
N PHE A 302 13.37 17.13 -15.66
CA PHE A 302 14.64 16.67 -16.23
C PHE A 302 14.50 16.47 -17.75
N PRO A 303 14.43 17.53 -18.55
CA PRO A 303 14.21 17.42 -19.99
C PRO A 303 15.21 16.49 -20.67
N LEU A 304 14.69 15.52 -21.42
CA LEU A 304 15.49 14.55 -22.18
C LEU A 304 15.57 14.95 -23.66
N PRO A 305 16.71 14.69 -24.33
CA PRO A 305 16.83 14.90 -25.76
C PRO A 305 15.91 13.94 -26.53
N ALA A 306 15.35 14.43 -27.66
CA ALA A 306 14.44 13.64 -28.49
C ALA A 306 15.14 12.43 -29.16
N THR A 307 16.40 12.58 -29.50
CA THR A 307 17.21 11.56 -30.17
C THR A 307 18.54 11.38 -29.45
N THR A 308 18.97 10.13 -29.31
CA THR A 308 20.31 9.77 -28.87
C THR A 308 20.84 8.68 -29.79
N PRO A 309 22.17 8.56 -29.93
CA PRO A 309 22.80 7.48 -30.70
C PRO A 309 22.63 6.10 -30.06
N PHE A 310 22.01 6.05 -28.88
CA PHE A 310 21.79 4.84 -28.10
C PHE A 310 20.48 4.15 -28.49
N SER A 311 20.57 2.87 -28.82
CA SER A 311 19.41 1.99 -29.00
C SER A 311 19.26 1.03 -27.80
N GLY A 312 18.35 1.35 -26.87
CA GLY A 312 18.01 0.46 -25.76
C GLY A 312 17.42 -0.89 -26.20
N ARG A 313 17.03 -1.04 -27.48
CA ARG A 313 16.49 -2.30 -28.00
C ARG A 313 17.49 -3.45 -27.94
N GLU A 314 18.76 -3.19 -28.22
CA GLU A 314 19.80 -4.21 -28.20
C GLU A 314 20.08 -4.69 -26.76
N PHE A 315 20.12 -3.76 -25.81
CA PHE A 315 20.21 -4.07 -24.38
C PHE A 315 19.06 -4.98 -23.95
N ILE A 316 17.80 -4.59 -24.22
CA ILE A 316 16.61 -5.37 -23.87
C ILE A 316 16.64 -6.76 -24.53
N ALA A 317 17.00 -6.83 -25.82
CA ALA A 317 17.09 -8.09 -26.54
C ALA A 317 18.18 -9.02 -25.94
N THR A 318 19.27 -8.45 -25.44
CA THR A 318 20.34 -9.19 -24.78
C THR A 318 19.87 -9.72 -23.41
N GLU A 319 19.18 -8.91 -22.61
CA GLU A 319 18.63 -9.36 -21.33
C GLU A 319 17.56 -10.44 -21.51
N ILE A 320 16.70 -10.34 -22.53
CA ILE A 320 15.73 -11.41 -22.86
C ILE A 320 16.45 -12.70 -23.27
N ARG A 321 17.53 -12.61 -24.06
CA ARG A 321 18.33 -13.79 -24.45
C ARG A 321 18.98 -14.46 -23.24
N LYS A 322 19.46 -13.70 -22.26
CA LYS A 322 20.02 -14.25 -21.00
C LYS A 322 18.98 -15.03 -20.18
N LEU A 323 17.70 -14.65 -20.21
CA LEU A 323 16.64 -15.40 -19.53
C LEU A 323 16.36 -16.77 -20.17
N GLY A 324 16.67 -16.94 -21.44
CA GLY A 324 16.37 -18.17 -22.18
C GLY A 324 14.85 -18.40 -22.39
N PRO A 325 14.46 -19.62 -22.79
CA PRO A 325 13.06 -20.00 -22.95
C PRO A 325 12.32 -19.99 -21.60
N MET A 326 11.01 -19.80 -21.64
CA MET A 326 10.16 -19.84 -20.45
C MET A 326 10.20 -21.22 -19.79
N SER A 327 10.58 -21.30 -18.52
CA SER A 327 10.66 -22.57 -17.79
C SER A 327 9.26 -23.14 -17.51
N THR A 328 9.22 -24.43 -17.12
CA THR A 328 7.95 -25.09 -16.73
C THR A 328 7.36 -24.43 -15.48
N GLU A 329 8.21 -24.04 -14.54
CA GLU A 329 7.84 -23.36 -13.30
C GLU A 329 7.28 -21.97 -13.58
N GLU A 330 7.98 -21.17 -14.38
CA GLU A 330 7.48 -19.86 -14.82
C GLU A 330 6.10 -19.95 -15.44
N ARG A 331 5.86 -20.96 -16.32
CA ARG A 331 4.56 -21.17 -16.96
C ARG A 331 3.48 -21.55 -15.96
N ARG A 332 3.79 -22.47 -15.02
CA ARG A 332 2.85 -22.88 -13.97
C ARG A 332 2.49 -21.73 -13.04
N VAL A 333 3.48 -20.96 -12.60
CA VAL A 333 3.25 -19.76 -11.79
C VAL A 333 2.45 -18.71 -12.56
N ALA A 334 2.73 -18.53 -13.86
CA ALA A 334 1.94 -17.61 -14.69
C ALA A 334 0.46 -18.04 -14.80
N MET A 335 0.19 -19.34 -14.91
CA MET A 335 -1.19 -19.86 -14.92
C MET A 335 -1.87 -19.65 -13.57
N VAL A 336 -1.18 -19.94 -12.46
CA VAL A 336 -1.71 -19.73 -11.10
C VAL A 336 -2.00 -18.25 -10.86
N PHE A 337 -1.07 -17.37 -11.21
CA PHE A 337 -1.24 -15.93 -11.09
C PHE A 337 -2.40 -15.41 -11.94
N ALA A 338 -2.51 -15.84 -13.20
CA ALA A 338 -3.60 -15.46 -14.08
C ALA A 338 -4.96 -15.98 -13.56
N SER A 339 -4.99 -17.18 -12.97
CA SER A 339 -6.23 -17.71 -12.37
C SER A 339 -6.65 -16.91 -11.13
N ALA A 340 -5.70 -16.46 -10.28
CA ALA A 340 -6.01 -15.58 -9.16
C ALA A 340 -6.65 -14.27 -9.64
N ALA A 341 -6.01 -13.60 -10.59
CA ALA A 341 -6.51 -12.34 -11.16
C ALA A 341 -7.91 -12.52 -11.77
N LEU A 342 -8.12 -13.60 -12.54
CA LEU A 342 -9.40 -13.89 -13.16
C LEU A 342 -10.49 -14.16 -12.10
N LEU A 343 -10.19 -14.99 -11.10
CA LEU A 343 -11.15 -15.32 -10.04
C LEU A 343 -11.54 -14.10 -9.21
N TRP A 344 -10.61 -13.22 -8.88
CA TRP A 344 -10.92 -11.95 -8.19
C TRP A 344 -11.78 -11.02 -9.04
N MET A 345 -11.45 -10.86 -10.33
CA MET A 345 -12.17 -9.95 -11.23
C MET A 345 -13.59 -10.41 -11.56
N THR A 346 -13.86 -11.70 -11.49
CA THR A 346 -15.14 -12.28 -11.92
C THR A 346 -15.95 -12.88 -10.76
N ARG A 347 -15.61 -12.58 -9.49
CA ARG A 347 -16.27 -13.17 -8.32
C ARG A 347 -17.70 -12.68 -8.13
N LYS A 348 -17.90 -11.37 -8.07
CA LYS A 348 -19.20 -10.72 -7.84
C LYS A 348 -19.71 -9.96 -9.08
N GLU A 349 -20.99 -9.66 -9.09
CA GLU A 349 -21.82 -9.24 -10.22
C GLU A 349 -21.67 -7.77 -10.66
N ARG A 350 -20.93 -6.92 -9.94
CA ARG A 350 -20.95 -5.46 -10.21
C ARG A 350 -19.76 -5.02 -11.04
N LEU A 351 -20.01 -4.70 -12.31
CA LEU A 351 -19.15 -3.85 -13.12
C LEU A 351 -19.71 -2.41 -13.11
N LEU A 352 -18.99 -1.46 -12.49
CA LEU A 352 -19.18 -0.01 -12.62
C LEU A 352 -20.63 0.51 -12.41
N GLY A 353 -21.25 0.23 -11.26
CA GLY A 353 -22.54 0.85 -10.92
C GLY A 353 -23.70 0.56 -11.89
N ALA A 354 -23.47 -0.12 -12.99
CA ALA A 354 -24.49 -0.55 -13.91
C ALA A 354 -25.14 -1.82 -13.34
N GLU A 355 -26.46 -1.82 -13.26
CA GLU A 355 -27.30 -3.02 -13.13
C GLU A 355 -27.16 -3.88 -14.40
N VAL A 356 -25.96 -4.37 -14.65
CA VAL A 356 -25.75 -5.40 -15.66
C VAL A 356 -25.73 -6.70 -14.89
N ASP A 357 -26.76 -7.53 -15.08
CA ASP A 357 -26.91 -8.88 -14.54
C ASP A 357 -25.86 -9.84 -15.09
N VAL A 358 -24.58 -9.50 -14.95
CA VAL A 358 -23.50 -10.45 -15.22
C VAL A 358 -23.19 -11.14 -13.90
N PHE A 359 -23.78 -12.31 -13.72
CA PHE A 359 -23.57 -13.15 -12.55
C PHE A 359 -22.09 -13.54 -12.42
N GLY A 360 -21.50 -13.27 -11.24
CA GLY A 360 -20.16 -13.73 -10.92
C GLY A 360 -20.10 -15.25 -10.75
N TRP A 361 -18.89 -15.84 -10.81
CA TRP A 361 -18.74 -17.29 -10.65
C TRP A 361 -19.27 -17.80 -9.29
N SER A 362 -19.29 -16.97 -8.24
CA SER A 362 -19.85 -17.34 -6.94
C SER A 362 -21.33 -17.68 -7.02
N HIS A 363 -22.11 -16.98 -7.85
CA HIS A 363 -23.51 -17.27 -8.10
C HIS A 363 -23.71 -18.66 -8.78
N TYR A 364 -22.88 -18.97 -9.78
CA TYR A 364 -22.95 -20.29 -10.44
C TYR A 364 -22.56 -21.44 -9.50
N LEU A 365 -21.65 -21.17 -8.56
CA LEU A 365 -21.31 -22.13 -7.52
C LEU A 365 -22.51 -22.39 -6.61
N ASP A 366 -23.25 -21.36 -6.20
CA ASP A 366 -24.47 -21.52 -5.42
C ASP A 366 -25.53 -22.35 -6.15
N LEU A 367 -25.77 -22.06 -7.43
CA LEU A 367 -26.69 -22.87 -8.24
C LEU A 367 -26.28 -24.35 -8.26
N LEU A 368 -24.99 -24.62 -8.38
CA LEU A 368 -24.46 -25.97 -8.36
C LEU A 368 -24.66 -26.65 -6.99
N LEU A 369 -24.38 -25.95 -5.90
CA LEU A 369 -24.52 -26.45 -4.53
C LEU A 369 -25.99 -26.71 -4.17
N VAL A 370 -26.90 -25.79 -4.51
CA VAL A 370 -28.33 -25.96 -4.33
C VAL A 370 -28.85 -27.14 -5.14
N TRP A 371 -28.38 -27.30 -6.40
CA TRP A 371 -28.70 -28.48 -7.21
C TRP A 371 -28.18 -29.78 -6.57
N ALA A 372 -27.02 -29.75 -5.89
CA ALA A 372 -26.48 -30.88 -5.15
C ALA A 372 -27.14 -31.10 -3.77
N GLY A 373 -28.16 -30.31 -3.39
CA GLY A 373 -28.87 -30.43 -2.13
C GLY A 373 -28.14 -29.75 -0.93
N SER A 374 -27.20 -28.84 -1.21
CA SER A 374 -26.47 -28.08 -0.19
C SER A 374 -26.99 -26.64 -0.07
N GLU A 375 -26.73 -25.98 1.05
CA GLU A 375 -27.03 -24.55 1.25
C GLU A 375 -26.14 -23.67 0.36
N PRO A 376 -26.64 -22.51 -0.10
CA PRO A 376 -25.84 -21.53 -0.85
C PRO A 376 -24.73 -20.96 0.03
N VAL A 377 -23.54 -20.70 -0.56
CA VAL A 377 -22.36 -20.22 0.15
C VAL A 377 -21.74 -18.95 -0.46
N ALA A 378 -22.30 -18.40 -1.54
CA ALA A 378 -21.69 -17.26 -2.25
C ALA A 378 -21.49 -16.03 -1.37
N TYR A 379 -22.38 -15.81 -0.40
CA TYR A 379 -22.26 -14.72 0.57
C TYR A 379 -21.13 -14.93 1.57
N ALA A 380 -20.72 -16.18 1.83
CA ALA A 380 -19.61 -16.54 2.70
C ALA A 380 -18.26 -16.55 1.97
N LEU A 381 -18.26 -16.47 0.63
CA LEU A 381 -17.04 -16.44 -0.18
C LEU A 381 -16.59 -14.99 -0.36
N ASP A 382 -15.41 -14.69 0.15
CA ASP A 382 -14.74 -13.40 0.00
C ASP A 382 -13.50 -13.49 -0.89
N ASP A 383 -12.80 -12.37 -1.10
CA ASP A 383 -11.60 -12.33 -1.91
C ASP A 383 -10.43 -13.08 -1.22
N SER A 384 -10.47 -13.25 0.12
CA SER A 384 -9.47 -14.02 0.87
C SER A 384 -9.58 -15.51 0.58
N THR A 385 -10.79 -16.03 0.41
CA THR A 385 -11.03 -17.42 0.05
C THR A 385 -10.32 -17.78 -1.27
N VAL A 386 -10.46 -16.89 -2.28
CA VAL A 386 -9.73 -17.03 -3.55
C VAL A 386 -8.23 -16.96 -3.34
N SER A 387 -7.78 -15.95 -2.56
CA SER A 387 -6.36 -15.71 -2.30
C SER A 387 -5.68 -16.94 -1.69
N ILE A 388 -6.26 -17.47 -0.62
CA ILE A 388 -5.71 -18.64 0.10
C ILE A 388 -5.82 -19.91 -0.74
N ALA A 389 -6.96 -20.14 -1.41
CA ALA A 389 -7.12 -21.33 -2.27
C ALA A 389 -6.08 -21.38 -3.40
N VAL A 390 -5.85 -20.25 -4.06
CA VAL A 390 -4.82 -20.13 -5.10
C VAL A 390 -3.42 -20.26 -4.52
N ALA A 391 -3.13 -19.63 -3.38
CA ALA A 391 -1.84 -19.75 -2.69
C ALA A 391 -1.55 -21.22 -2.29
N LEU A 392 -2.53 -21.94 -1.77
CA LEU A 392 -2.39 -23.37 -1.43
C LEU A 392 -2.06 -24.21 -2.65
N SER A 393 -2.57 -23.87 -3.84
CA SER A 393 -2.24 -24.60 -5.07
C SER A 393 -0.74 -24.58 -5.38
N LEU A 394 0.00 -23.52 -4.98
CA LEU A 394 1.45 -23.41 -5.16
C LEU A 394 2.22 -24.46 -4.35
N TYR A 395 1.70 -24.88 -3.20
CA TYR A 395 2.29 -25.94 -2.37
C TYR A 395 1.93 -27.36 -2.88
N ILE A 396 0.94 -27.47 -3.76
CA ILE A 396 0.49 -28.75 -4.34
C ILE A 396 1.16 -28.99 -5.69
N ILE A 397 1.23 -27.96 -6.54
CA ILE A 397 1.75 -28.06 -7.90
C ILE A 397 3.27 -28.34 -7.85
N PRO A 398 3.73 -29.48 -8.45
CA PRO A 398 5.16 -29.82 -8.44
C PRO A 398 5.98 -28.83 -9.29
N ALA A 399 7.22 -28.59 -8.93
CA ALA A 399 8.22 -28.07 -9.84
C ALA A 399 8.59 -29.14 -10.89
N SER A 400 9.48 -28.81 -11.85
CA SER A 400 9.91 -29.81 -12.85
C SER A 400 10.62 -30.98 -12.19
N ARG A 401 10.65 -32.13 -12.88
CA ARG A 401 11.38 -33.32 -12.38
C ARG A 401 12.87 -33.09 -12.18
N GLN A 402 13.46 -32.12 -12.88
CA GLN A 402 14.89 -31.80 -12.78
C GLN A 402 15.23 -31.04 -11.49
N ILE A 403 14.31 -30.15 -11.05
CA ILE A 403 14.52 -29.32 -9.84
C ILE A 403 14.00 -30.04 -8.60
N GLY A 404 12.88 -30.81 -8.74
CA GLY A 404 12.19 -31.42 -7.60
C GLY A 404 11.41 -30.40 -6.77
N GLY A 405 10.66 -30.88 -5.77
CA GLY A 405 9.90 -30.00 -4.85
C GLY A 405 8.60 -29.45 -5.46
N ARG A 406 8.13 -28.34 -4.92
CA ARG A 406 6.88 -27.65 -5.27
C ARG A 406 7.18 -26.24 -5.80
N LEU A 407 6.15 -25.56 -6.34
CA LEU A 407 6.31 -24.16 -6.78
C LEU A 407 6.65 -23.24 -5.61
N LEU A 408 6.07 -23.52 -4.45
CA LEU A 408 6.36 -22.81 -3.20
C LEU A 408 6.57 -23.85 -2.09
N ASP A 409 7.54 -23.62 -1.21
CA ASP A 409 7.80 -24.41 0.00
C ASP A 409 7.47 -23.58 1.24
N TRP A 410 7.14 -24.24 2.38
CA TRP A 410 6.80 -23.51 3.60
C TRP A 410 7.93 -22.60 4.09
N GLU A 411 9.18 -22.97 3.84
CA GLU A 411 10.36 -22.16 4.15
C GLU A 411 10.35 -20.79 3.44
N ASP A 412 9.78 -20.72 2.23
CA ASP A 412 9.67 -19.47 1.48
C ASP A 412 8.80 -18.43 2.22
N THR A 413 7.83 -18.88 3.05
CA THR A 413 6.95 -17.98 3.81
C THR A 413 7.68 -17.14 4.85
N LYS A 414 8.91 -17.49 5.24
CA LYS A 414 9.77 -16.66 6.09
C LYS A 414 10.07 -15.30 5.45
N ARG A 415 9.97 -15.22 4.12
CA ARG A 415 10.19 -13.99 3.35
C ARG A 415 8.93 -13.11 3.22
N LEU A 416 7.79 -13.59 3.70
CA LEU A 416 6.57 -12.79 3.72
C LEU A 416 6.75 -11.55 4.61
N PRO A 417 6.14 -10.42 4.24
CA PRO A 417 6.21 -9.21 5.03
C PRO A 417 5.23 -9.28 6.24
N TRP A 418 5.49 -10.19 7.17
CA TRP A 418 4.68 -10.43 8.37
C TRP A 418 4.36 -9.15 9.15
N GLY A 419 5.31 -8.20 9.17
CA GLY A 419 5.12 -6.91 9.84
C GLY A 419 3.94 -6.12 9.27
N ILE A 420 3.69 -6.19 7.97
CA ILE A 420 2.56 -5.51 7.32
C ILE A 420 1.23 -6.12 7.79
N LEU A 421 1.16 -7.45 7.89
CA LEU A 421 -0.04 -8.15 8.36
C LEU A 421 -0.38 -7.76 9.81
N LEU A 422 0.62 -7.62 10.68
CA LEU A 422 0.44 -7.14 12.05
C LEU A 422 -0.05 -5.68 12.10
N ILE A 423 0.45 -4.81 11.22
CA ILE A 423 0.00 -3.41 11.16
C ILE A 423 -1.47 -3.32 10.71
N PHE A 424 -1.92 -4.20 9.82
CA PHE A 424 -3.35 -4.28 9.48
C PHE A 424 -4.21 -4.61 10.70
N GLY A 425 -3.81 -5.61 11.48
CA GLY A 425 -4.49 -5.95 12.74
C GLY A 425 -4.54 -4.79 13.72
N ALA A 426 -3.44 -4.03 13.85
CA ALA A 426 -3.43 -2.82 14.67
C ALA A 426 -4.39 -1.74 14.13
N GLY A 427 -4.47 -1.57 12.81
CA GLY A 427 -5.41 -0.65 12.18
C GLY A 427 -6.87 -1.00 12.51
N LEU A 428 -7.23 -2.29 12.43
CA LEU A 428 -8.53 -2.79 12.85
C LEU A 428 -8.79 -2.54 14.33
N ALA A 429 -7.80 -2.85 15.18
CA ALA A 429 -7.92 -2.61 16.63
C ALA A 429 -8.12 -1.11 16.94
N ILE A 430 -7.43 -0.21 16.24
CA ILE A 430 -7.62 1.24 16.38
C ILE A 430 -9.04 1.63 15.96
N ALA A 431 -9.51 1.20 14.79
CA ALA A 431 -10.87 1.51 14.31
C ALA A 431 -11.93 1.01 15.30
N LYS A 432 -11.80 -0.24 15.79
CA LYS A 432 -12.69 -0.80 16.80
C LYS A 432 -12.63 -0.01 18.11
N GLY A 433 -11.41 0.34 18.55
CA GLY A 433 -11.18 1.13 19.77
C GLY A 433 -11.81 2.53 19.71
N PHE A 434 -11.77 3.19 18.54
CA PHE A 434 -12.44 4.47 18.33
C PHE A 434 -13.96 4.38 18.60
N GLY A 435 -14.62 3.37 18.01
CA GLY A 435 -16.07 3.19 18.22
C GLY A 435 -16.40 2.78 19.66
N THR A 436 -15.69 1.77 20.22
CA THR A 436 -16.02 1.24 21.56
C THR A 436 -15.74 2.20 22.70
N SER A 437 -14.78 3.12 22.54
CA SER A 437 -14.44 4.14 23.55
C SER A 437 -15.30 5.40 23.48
N GLY A 438 -16.00 5.64 22.37
CA GLY A 438 -16.67 6.92 22.07
C GLY A 438 -15.74 8.00 21.53
N LEU A 439 -14.47 7.67 21.23
CA LEU A 439 -13.53 8.65 20.69
C LEU A 439 -13.94 9.18 19.31
N SER A 440 -14.62 8.35 18.49
CA SER A 440 -15.22 8.77 17.21
C SER A 440 -16.22 9.91 17.42
N ASP A 441 -17.15 9.77 18.37
CA ASP A 441 -18.20 10.77 18.64
C ASP A 441 -17.61 12.07 19.20
N TYR A 442 -16.62 11.94 20.09
CA TYR A 442 -15.89 13.08 20.61
C TYR A 442 -15.21 13.87 19.50
N ILE A 443 -14.47 13.21 18.63
CA ILE A 443 -13.78 13.84 17.48
C ILE A 443 -14.81 14.44 16.51
N ALA A 444 -15.89 13.73 16.21
CA ALA A 444 -16.96 14.22 15.35
C ALA A 444 -17.56 15.51 15.91
N THR A 445 -17.84 15.57 17.20
CA THR A 445 -18.37 16.78 17.86
C THR A 445 -17.42 17.95 17.77
N GLN A 446 -16.13 17.74 18.07
CA GLN A 446 -15.12 18.80 18.02
C GLN A 446 -14.88 19.31 16.60
N LEU A 447 -14.69 18.40 15.63
CA LEU A 447 -14.45 18.77 14.23
C LEU A 447 -15.71 19.35 13.57
N GLY A 448 -16.91 18.84 13.91
CA GLY A 448 -18.17 19.37 13.40
C GLY A 448 -18.38 20.83 13.81
N SER A 449 -18.04 21.20 15.05
CA SER A 449 -18.12 22.58 15.52
C SER A 449 -17.15 23.53 14.80
N LEU A 450 -16.02 23.03 14.32
CA LEU A 450 -15.00 23.81 13.62
C LEU A 450 -15.20 23.89 12.11
N LEU A 451 -15.72 22.83 11.49
CA LEU A 451 -15.71 22.64 10.04
C LEU A 451 -17.11 22.43 9.44
N GLY A 452 -18.18 22.45 10.27
CA GLY A 452 -19.56 22.13 9.82
C GLY A 452 -20.07 22.99 8.65
N ASP A 453 -19.64 24.25 8.57
CA ASP A 453 -19.97 25.18 7.49
C ASP A 453 -18.96 25.19 6.32
N ALA A 454 -17.90 24.39 6.39
CA ALA A 454 -16.87 24.40 5.37
C ALA A 454 -17.31 23.68 4.09
N ASN A 455 -16.92 24.22 2.94
CA ASN A 455 -17.21 23.58 1.66
C ASN A 455 -16.52 22.21 1.58
N PRO A 456 -17.23 21.10 1.27
CA PRO A 456 -16.65 19.75 1.16
C PRO A 456 -15.43 19.66 0.24
N LEU A 457 -15.41 20.42 -0.87
CA LEU A 457 -14.26 20.46 -1.78
C LEU A 457 -13.01 21.01 -1.07
N VAL A 458 -13.16 22.05 -0.25
CA VAL A 458 -12.03 22.63 0.51
C VAL A 458 -11.52 21.62 1.54
N ILE A 459 -12.43 20.87 2.19
CA ILE A 459 -12.07 19.82 3.14
C ILE A 459 -11.29 18.71 2.43
N VAL A 460 -11.75 18.23 1.27
CA VAL A 460 -11.04 17.20 0.49
C VAL A 460 -9.64 17.67 0.07
N ILE A 461 -9.52 18.88 -0.51
CA ILE A 461 -8.22 19.44 -0.91
C ILE A 461 -7.28 19.58 0.30
N SER A 462 -7.80 20.10 1.42
CA SER A 462 -7.01 20.25 2.64
C SER A 462 -6.57 18.91 3.20
N THR A 463 -7.45 17.91 3.22
CA THR A 463 -7.16 16.55 3.66
C THR A 463 -6.07 15.93 2.78
N VAL A 464 -6.23 15.94 1.45
CA VAL A 464 -5.23 15.39 0.54
C VAL A 464 -3.88 16.07 0.73
N THR A 465 -3.87 17.41 0.80
CA THR A 465 -2.63 18.18 0.99
C THR A 465 -1.95 17.84 2.33
N PHE A 466 -2.72 17.78 3.41
CA PHE A 466 -2.20 17.46 4.75
C PHE A 466 -1.65 16.03 4.81
N ILE A 467 -2.41 15.04 4.30
CA ILE A 467 -2.01 13.63 4.31
C ILE A 467 -0.78 13.40 3.43
N THR A 468 -0.72 14.01 2.23
CA THR A 468 0.47 13.95 1.36
C THR A 468 1.70 14.55 2.06
N GLY A 469 1.56 15.68 2.75
CA GLY A 469 2.65 16.26 3.53
C GLY A 469 3.06 15.41 4.74
N LEU A 470 2.10 14.78 5.42
CA LEU A 470 2.35 13.92 6.59
C LEU A 470 3.06 12.63 6.19
N THR A 471 2.65 11.99 5.10
CA THR A 471 3.24 10.73 4.63
C THR A 471 4.69 10.90 4.14
N GLU A 472 5.13 12.11 3.79
CA GLU A 472 6.54 12.39 3.52
C GLU A 472 7.45 12.24 4.74
N LEU A 473 6.90 12.44 5.93
CA LEU A 473 7.64 12.38 7.20
C LEU A 473 7.41 11.08 7.97
N SER A 474 6.44 10.27 7.55
CA SER A 474 6.04 9.05 8.25
C SER A 474 5.72 7.92 7.26
N SER A 475 5.63 6.70 7.76
CA SER A 475 5.23 5.54 6.95
C SER A 475 3.81 5.71 6.39
N ASN A 476 3.62 5.41 5.08
CA ASN A 476 2.32 5.44 4.41
C ASN A 476 1.25 4.65 5.19
N VAL A 477 1.62 3.49 5.71
CA VAL A 477 0.70 2.60 6.45
C VAL A 477 0.32 3.20 7.79
N ALA A 478 1.29 3.75 8.51
CA ALA A 478 1.04 4.43 9.78
C ALA A 478 0.13 5.65 9.59
N THR A 479 0.41 6.46 8.56
CA THR A 479 -0.40 7.63 8.21
C THR A 479 -1.86 7.25 7.97
N VAL A 480 -2.13 6.26 7.11
CA VAL A 480 -3.50 5.86 6.80
C VAL A 480 -4.20 5.23 7.99
N SER A 481 -3.49 4.40 8.79
CA SER A 481 -4.06 3.74 9.96
C SER A 481 -4.59 4.71 11.01
N LEU A 482 -3.94 5.86 11.14
CA LEU A 482 -4.36 6.92 12.06
C LEU A 482 -5.40 7.86 11.44
N ALA A 483 -5.28 8.14 10.14
CA ALA A 483 -6.11 9.14 9.48
C ALA A 483 -7.53 8.65 9.20
N ILE A 484 -7.72 7.39 8.80
CA ILE A 484 -9.03 6.85 8.41
C ILE A 484 -10.09 7.01 9.51
N PRO A 485 -9.86 6.61 10.79
CA PRO A 485 -10.88 6.79 11.82
C PRO A 485 -11.23 8.26 12.07
N ILE A 486 -10.24 9.16 12.00
CA ILE A 486 -10.44 10.60 12.17
C ILE A 486 -11.27 11.16 11.01
N MET A 487 -10.96 10.77 9.77
CA MET A 487 -11.70 11.22 8.59
C MET A 487 -13.11 10.63 8.54
N ALA A 488 -13.31 9.42 9.05
CA ALA A 488 -14.65 8.83 9.20
C ALA A 488 -15.50 9.64 10.18
N SER A 489 -14.95 9.96 11.36
CA SER A 489 -15.61 10.82 12.35
C SER A 489 -15.92 12.21 11.79
N LEU A 490 -14.99 12.81 11.01
CA LEU A 490 -15.21 14.08 10.34
C LEU A 490 -16.35 13.99 9.32
N ALA A 491 -16.38 12.94 8.48
CA ALA A 491 -17.43 12.75 7.48
C ALA A 491 -18.82 12.65 8.12
N GLN A 492 -18.94 11.93 9.24
CA GLN A 492 -20.17 11.85 10.03
C GLN A 492 -20.56 13.21 10.60
N ALA A 493 -19.59 13.96 11.15
CA ALA A 493 -19.83 15.28 11.75
C ALA A 493 -20.38 16.31 10.76
N ILE A 494 -19.83 16.33 9.54
CA ILE A 494 -20.27 17.27 8.48
C ILE A 494 -21.36 16.69 7.57
N GLN A 495 -21.91 15.52 7.91
CA GLN A 495 -22.97 14.83 7.16
C GLN A 495 -22.62 14.67 5.67
N THR A 496 -21.36 14.27 5.39
CA THR A 496 -20.85 14.04 4.04
C THR A 496 -20.56 12.55 3.85
N HIS A 497 -20.78 12.04 2.64
CA HIS A 497 -20.53 10.64 2.33
C HIS A 497 -19.12 10.21 2.75
N PRO A 498 -18.93 9.20 3.63
CA PRO A 498 -17.63 8.88 4.21
C PRO A 498 -16.54 8.61 3.16
N LEU A 499 -16.87 7.92 2.08
CA LEU A 499 -15.92 7.61 1.02
C LEU A 499 -15.35 8.85 0.31
N LEU A 500 -16.05 10.02 0.38
CA LEU A 500 -15.54 11.28 -0.15
C LEU A 500 -14.26 11.74 0.56
N LEU A 501 -14.08 11.37 1.83
CA LEU A 501 -12.87 11.67 2.61
C LEU A 501 -11.92 10.48 2.73
N LEU A 502 -12.44 9.26 2.89
CA LEU A 502 -11.64 8.08 3.16
C LEU A 502 -10.82 7.63 1.93
N ILE A 503 -11.42 7.66 0.74
CA ILE A 503 -10.72 7.28 -0.50
C ILE A 503 -9.53 8.23 -0.76
N PRO A 504 -9.70 9.57 -0.83
CA PRO A 504 -8.57 10.44 -1.09
C PRO A 504 -7.52 10.42 0.02
N THR A 505 -7.90 10.21 1.29
CA THR A 505 -6.97 10.00 2.41
C THR A 505 -6.07 8.78 2.16
N THR A 506 -6.67 7.66 1.75
CA THR A 506 -5.95 6.42 1.45
C THR A 506 -4.97 6.59 0.29
N LEU A 507 -5.44 7.19 -0.78
CA LEU A 507 -4.63 7.41 -1.99
C LEU A 507 -3.50 8.41 -1.74
N ALA A 508 -3.78 9.50 -1.01
CA ALA A 508 -2.80 10.52 -0.63
C ALA A 508 -1.68 9.95 0.26
N ALA A 509 -2.01 9.03 1.18
CA ALA A 509 -1.01 8.35 2.01
C ALA A 509 -0.01 7.51 1.19
N SER A 510 -0.35 7.14 -0.05
CA SER A 510 0.56 6.44 -0.97
C SER A 510 1.36 7.39 -1.87
N CYS A 511 1.08 8.71 -1.83
CA CYS A 511 1.74 9.76 -2.61
C CYS A 511 2.85 10.41 -1.78
N ALA A 512 4.00 9.74 -1.71
CA ALA A 512 5.17 10.21 -0.99
C ALA A 512 6.39 10.16 -1.92
N PHE A 513 6.76 11.31 -2.51
CA PHE A 513 7.73 11.36 -3.59
C PHE A 513 8.95 12.24 -3.31
N MET A 514 8.93 13.09 -2.25
CA MET A 514 10.00 14.06 -1.98
C MET A 514 11.18 13.46 -1.24
N LEU A 515 10.95 12.66 -0.20
CA LEU A 515 12.02 12.25 0.71
C LEU A 515 12.41 10.77 0.57
N PRO A 516 13.70 10.44 0.75
CA PRO A 516 14.13 9.04 0.75
C PRO A 516 13.51 8.21 1.88
N VAL A 517 13.23 8.85 3.02
CA VAL A 517 12.69 8.16 4.21
C VAL A 517 11.20 7.87 4.11
N SER A 518 10.47 8.59 3.25
CA SER A 518 9.02 8.50 3.17
C SER A 518 8.52 7.13 2.71
N THR A 519 9.25 6.49 1.80
CA THR A 519 8.85 5.17 1.27
C THR A 519 10.06 4.35 0.84
N PRO A 520 10.04 3.00 1.02
CA PRO A 520 11.15 2.14 0.62
C PRO A 520 11.63 2.29 -0.82
N PRO A 521 10.77 2.44 -1.85
CA PRO A 521 11.22 2.73 -3.21
C PRO A 521 12.16 3.93 -3.32
N ASN A 522 11.83 5.04 -2.64
CA ASN A 522 12.65 6.24 -2.64
C ASN A 522 14.01 5.99 -1.96
N ALA A 523 14.01 5.30 -0.81
CA ALA A 523 15.24 4.94 -0.10
C ALA A 523 16.17 4.06 -0.94
N ILE A 524 15.60 3.07 -1.64
CA ILE A 524 16.35 2.13 -2.50
C ILE A 524 17.04 2.88 -3.64
N VAL A 525 16.29 3.75 -4.33
CA VAL A 525 16.83 4.51 -5.45
C VAL A 525 17.85 5.56 -4.98
N PHE A 526 17.58 6.24 -3.86
CA PHE A 526 18.53 7.16 -3.22
C PHE A 526 19.82 6.44 -2.80
N GLY A 527 19.71 5.22 -2.25
CA GLY A 527 20.83 4.38 -1.85
C GLY A 527 21.76 3.97 -3.00
N SER A 528 21.35 4.13 -4.26
CA SER A 528 22.22 3.96 -5.43
C SER A 528 23.35 5.00 -5.51
N GLY A 529 23.27 6.11 -4.73
CA GLY A 529 24.23 7.22 -4.72
C GLY A 529 24.15 8.13 -5.96
N ARG A 530 23.23 7.88 -6.89
CA ARG A 530 23.10 8.63 -8.15
C ARG A 530 21.99 9.67 -8.14
N VAL A 531 21.14 9.69 -7.14
CA VAL A 531 20.04 10.62 -7.00
C VAL A 531 20.31 11.58 -5.83
N PRO A 532 20.74 12.82 -6.09
CA PRO A 532 20.90 13.82 -5.04
C PRO A 532 19.55 14.15 -4.39
N ILE A 533 19.52 14.28 -3.07
CA ILE A 533 18.29 14.59 -2.32
C ILE A 533 17.56 15.83 -2.84
N ARG A 534 18.28 16.89 -3.20
CA ARG A 534 17.69 18.13 -3.76
C ARG A 534 16.92 17.87 -5.07
N LYS A 535 17.40 16.93 -5.89
CA LYS A 535 16.75 16.57 -7.16
C LYS A 535 15.51 15.71 -6.91
N MET A 536 15.57 14.80 -5.93
CA MET A 536 14.43 14.01 -5.50
C MET A 536 13.33 14.92 -4.94
N VAL A 537 13.66 15.81 -4.00
CA VAL A 537 12.70 16.76 -3.42
C VAL A 537 12.07 17.65 -4.49
N ALA A 538 12.86 18.18 -5.43
CA ALA A 538 12.32 19.02 -6.50
C ALA A 538 11.36 18.25 -7.43
N ALA A 539 11.68 17.01 -7.76
CA ALA A 539 10.80 16.17 -8.59
C ALA A 539 9.55 15.72 -7.83
N GLY A 540 9.73 15.29 -6.56
CA GLY A 540 8.66 14.84 -5.69
C GLY A 540 7.63 15.93 -5.43
N LEU A 541 8.06 17.15 -5.11
CA LEU A 541 7.15 18.29 -4.88
C LEU A 541 6.17 18.50 -6.04
N TRP A 542 6.66 18.44 -7.28
CA TRP A 542 5.77 18.56 -8.45
C TRP A 542 4.77 17.41 -8.57
N LEU A 543 5.20 16.20 -8.20
CA LEU A 543 4.31 15.04 -8.18
C LEU A 543 3.28 15.13 -7.05
N ASP A 544 3.68 15.60 -5.86
CA ASP A 544 2.76 15.80 -4.74
C ASP A 544 1.71 16.86 -5.05
N LEU A 545 2.10 17.97 -5.68
CA LEU A 545 1.15 18.97 -6.16
C LEU A 545 0.20 18.39 -7.24
N LEU A 546 0.73 17.57 -8.13
CA LEU A 546 -0.08 16.88 -9.13
C LEU A 546 -1.03 15.89 -8.47
N SER A 547 -0.61 15.19 -7.39
CA SER A 547 -1.49 14.26 -6.66
C SER A 547 -2.70 14.97 -6.06
N VAL A 548 -2.52 16.15 -5.46
CA VAL A 548 -3.63 16.92 -4.90
C VAL A 548 -4.70 17.19 -5.96
N ILE A 549 -4.28 17.62 -7.14
CA ILE A 549 -5.20 17.92 -8.24
C ILE A 549 -5.87 16.64 -8.74
N LEU A 550 -5.09 15.58 -8.99
CA LEU A 550 -5.61 14.33 -9.55
C LEU A 550 -6.54 13.63 -8.59
N LEU A 551 -6.15 13.43 -7.33
CA LEU A 551 -6.95 12.70 -6.36
C LEU A 551 -8.27 13.42 -6.09
N THR A 552 -8.23 14.75 -5.94
CA THR A 552 -9.46 15.53 -5.78
C THR A 552 -10.37 15.38 -7.01
N THR A 553 -9.83 15.57 -8.23
CA THR A 553 -10.61 15.44 -9.46
C THR A 553 -11.20 14.04 -9.61
N PHE A 554 -10.42 12.99 -9.37
CA PHE A 554 -10.86 11.60 -9.53
C PHE A 554 -11.94 11.20 -8.53
N VAL A 555 -11.85 11.64 -7.28
CA VAL A 555 -12.89 11.35 -6.29
C VAL A 555 -14.21 12.01 -6.68
N TYR A 556 -14.17 13.26 -7.15
CA TYR A 556 -15.36 13.96 -7.60
C TYR A 556 -15.93 13.47 -8.93
N THR A 557 -15.16 12.76 -9.75
CA THR A 557 -15.61 12.23 -11.05
C THR A 557 -15.85 10.73 -10.97
N LEU A 558 -14.79 9.93 -11.07
CA LEU A 558 -14.89 8.48 -11.10
C LEU A 558 -15.31 7.91 -9.72
N GLY A 559 -14.93 8.55 -8.62
CA GLY A 559 -15.41 8.20 -7.29
C GLY A 559 -16.91 8.35 -7.14
N HIS A 560 -17.48 9.43 -7.69
CA HIS A 560 -18.92 9.60 -7.75
C HIS A 560 -19.60 8.54 -8.63
N LEU A 561 -19.04 8.26 -9.83
CA LEU A 561 -19.59 7.24 -10.72
C LEU A 561 -19.55 5.82 -10.14
N THR A 562 -18.53 5.51 -9.33
CA THR A 562 -18.32 4.15 -8.80
C THR A 562 -18.97 3.93 -7.43
N PHE A 563 -18.93 4.94 -6.56
CA PHE A 563 -19.32 4.85 -5.14
C PHE A 563 -20.40 5.85 -4.73
N ASP A 564 -20.90 6.64 -5.66
CA ASP A 564 -21.91 7.72 -5.43
C ASP A 564 -21.54 8.68 -4.28
N VAL A 565 -20.26 9.04 -4.20
CA VAL A 565 -19.71 9.85 -3.09
C VAL A 565 -20.27 11.26 -2.98
N LEU A 566 -21.02 11.75 -3.97
CA LEU A 566 -21.71 13.05 -3.98
C LEU A 566 -23.22 12.92 -3.72
N GLY A 567 -23.71 11.70 -3.53
CA GLY A 567 -25.10 11.44 -3.13
C GLY A 567 -25.39 11.90 -1.70
N ASP A 568 -26.62 11.66 -1.25
CA ASP A 568 -27.04 11.94 0.12
C ASP A 568 -26.18 11.17 1.14
N PHE A 569 -26.17 11.67 2.39
CA PHE A 569 -25.50 10.97 3.49
C PHE A 569 -26.08 9.56 3.64
N PRO A 570 -25.27 8.50 3.49
CA PRO A 570 -25.79 7.15 3.40
C PRO A 570 -26.30 6.63 4.75
N THR A 571 -27.39 5.86 4.74
CA THR A 571 -28.02 5.31 5.95
C THR A 571 -27.07 4.39 6.73
N TRP A 572 -26.16 3.69 6.06
CA TRP A 572 -25.17 2.83 6.71
C TRP A 572 -24.06 3.60 7.45
N ALA A 573 -23.98 4.93 7.26
CA ALA A 573 -23.00 5.77 7.96
C ALA A 573 -23.59 6.50 9.17
N ILE A 574 -24.87 6.33 9.44
CA ILE A 574 -25.52 6.88 10.63
C ILE A 574 -24.98 6.12 11.85
N PRO A 575 -24.51 6.85 12.90
CA PRO A 575 -23.97 6.25 14.12
C PRO A 575 -24.93 5.31 14.84
#